data_e540d0fcce7109554ffb37813766be20
#
_entry.id   e540d0fcce7109554ffb37813766be20
#
_cell.length_a   1.000
_cell.length_b   1.000
_cell.length_c   1.000
_cell.angle_alpha   90.00
_cell.angle_beta   90.00
_cell.angle_gamma   90.00
#
_symmetry.space_group_name_H-M   'P 1'
#
loop_
_entity.id
_entity.type
_entity.pdbx_description
1 polymer ?
#
loop_
_entity_poly.entity_id
_entity_poly.type
_entity_poly.pdbx_seq_one_letter_code
_entity_poly.pdbx_strand_id
1 'polypeptide(L)'
;MSLENHKDKVLLLLLGLALVRGLIYSAVVPPWQAPDEPRHFEYVKLLREKGRLVGWGDVTPAVEQEIIASMWRFDYLRYGHSDAPPLAPGELPTRFGQIWAWPGTEHELHQPPLAYLLYLAPLVLTAEQDTALQLYALRLFSVLQGVAVVIIALQIANELFPDNPLLAVAIPTFITFLPVHTFMTSMVNNDHLAEVFVCLLLLILVRGFRRGFSLWGLGAIVLVVVAGLLAKRTALVAVAISLAALPLYLWRRPVRRALNWRKVILSMAAVFGITALVAAIILYWSQAVAEANRIGSWQDWLVQFYLFLPSERFPASLRYHLVSPQAFQIYRHYLWSLFRTFWGSFGWQNIPLDGWGYYALAVVSLVALVGAWLFVVRACRKVIRLEWWQQRVLILFALSLVMAGALVIGREIRNLDLSLARGGPGWPSGRYLFPVIIPIATFFVLGWSELAPKRYRAAWTVALPGLLFVLDSFSLLFLIIPYFYR
;
A
#
# COMPACT_ATOMS: atom_id res chain seq x y z
N MET A 1 2.18 -0.17 -39.95
CA MET A 1 2.65 0.20 -38.58
C MET A 1 1.98 -0.76 -37.60
N SER A 2 2.72 -1.73 -37.06
CA SER A 2 2.18 -2.91 -36.38
C SER A 2 1.47 -2.57 -35.10
N LEU A 3 0.48 -3.39 -34.70
CA LEU A 3 -0.25 -3.32 -33.42
C LEU A 3 0.70 -3.34 -32.20
N GLU A 4 1.87 -3.94 -32.31
CA GLU A 4 2.92 -3.94 -31.28
C GLU A 4 3.45 -2.52 -31.03
N ASN A 5 3.73 -1.76 -32.07
CA ASN A 5 4.22 -0.38 -31.97
C ASN A 5 3.23 0.58 -31.25
N HIS A 6 1.92 0.26 -31.22
CA HIS A 6 0.92 1.02 -30.48
C HIS A 6 0.92 0.68 -28.99
N LYS A 7 1.10 -0.59 -28.63
CA LYS A 7 1.16 -1.03 -27.22
C LYS A 7 2.38 -0.45 -26.51
N ASP A 8 3.52 -0.44 -27.19
CA ASP A 8 4.76 0.13 -26.65
C ASP A 8 4.66 1.64 -26.42
N LYS A 9 4.00 2.37 -27.34
CA LYS A 9 3.76 3.81 -27.18
C LYS A 9 2.84 4.11 -25.99
N VAL A 10 1.76 3.33 -25.82
CA VAL A 10 0.86 3.48 -24.67
C VAL A 10 1.59 3.18 -23.35
N LEU A 11 2.42 2.13 -23.32
CA LEU A 11 3.25 1.82 -22.17
C LEU A 11 4.17 2.99 -21.84
N LEU A 12 4.97 3.48 -22.79
CA LEU A 12 5.89 4.58 -22.59
C LEU A 12 5.18 5.85 -22.11
N LEU A 13 4.00 6.16 -22.68
CA LEU A 13 3.19 7.30 -22.26
C LEU A 13 2.73 7.16 -20.79
N LEU A 14 2.19 6.00 -20.42
CA LEU A 14 1.75 5.75 -19.04
C LEU A 14 2.91 5.83 -18.04
N LEU A 15 4.07 5.26 -18.39
CA LEU A 15 5.27 5.33 -17.55
C LEU A 15 5.78 6.75 -17.43
N GLY A 16 5.82 7.49 -18.53
CA GLY A 16 6.19 8.90 -18.54
C GLY A 16 5.25 9.73 -17.67
N LEU A 17 3.94 9.53 -17.79
CA LEU A 17 2.94 10.22 -16.96
C LEU A 17 3.09 9.87 -15.47
N ALA A 18 3.24 8.59 -15.12
CA ALA A 18 3.42 8.17 -13.74
C ALA A 18 4.71 8.76 -13.13
N LEU A 19 5.82 8.71 -13.88
CA LEU A 19 7.10 9.27 -13.46
C LEU A 19 7.01 10.79 -13.26
N VAL A 20 6.56 11.52 -14.28
CA VAL A 20 6.47 12.99 -14.25
C VAL A 20 5.57 13.45 -13.09
N ARG A 21 4.45 12.78 -12.90
CA ARG A 21 3.53 13.11 -11.79
C ARG A 21 4.15 12.85 -10.44
N GLY A 22 4.80 11.69 -10.26
CA GLY A 22 5.52 11.39 -9.03
C GLY A 22 6.60 12.44 -8.73
N LEU A 23 7.37 12.86 -9.74
CA LEU A 23 8.36 13.93 -9.60
C LEU A 23 7.74 15.28 -9.24
N ILE A 24 6.60 15.65 -9.85
CA ILE A 24 5.88 16.89 -9.51
C ILE A 24 5.45 16.86 -8.03
N TYR A 25 4.79 15.78 -7.57
CA TYR A 25 4.39 15.67 -6.16
C TYR A 25 5.60 15.69 -5.22
N SER A 26 6.67 14.96 -5.57
CA SER A 26 7.91 14.97 -4.80
C SER A 26 8.53 16.36 -4.64
N ALA A 27 8.47 17.20 -5.69
CA ALA A 27 9.02 18.55 -5.69
C ALA A 27 8.10 19.58 -5.02
N VAL A 28 6.78 19.44 -5.22
CA VAL A 28 5.78 20.40 -4.72
C VAL A 28 5.55 20.25 -3.23
N VAL A 29 5.55 19.02 -2.71
CA VAL A 29 5.36 18.81 -1.26
C VAL A 29 6.68 19.09 -0.55
N PRO A 30 6.71 20.10 0.35
CA PRO A 30 7.95 20.45 1.05
C PRO A 30 8.55 19.24 1.79
N PRO A 31 9.86 19.23 2.06
CA PRO A 31 10.48 18.21 2.88
C PRO A 31 9.75 18.03 4.21
N TRP A 32 9.61 16.74 4.62
CA TRP A 32 9.05 16.33 5.90
C TRP A 32 7.52 16.46 6.04
N GLN A 33 6.81 16.94 5.03
CA GLN A 33 5.36 17.17 5.09
C GLN A 33 4.51 15.93 4.76
N ALA A 34 5.14 14.79 4.56
CA ALA A 34 4.43 13.51 4.45
C ALA A 34 4.36 12.79 5.81
N PRO A 35 3.30 11.99 6.06
CA PRO A 35 3.18 11.23 7.29
C PRO A 35 4.38 10.31 7.52
N ASP A 36 4.94 10.37 8.71
CA ASP A 36 6.03 9.51 9.21
C ASP A 36 7.38 9.66 8.46
N GLU A 37 7.50 10.55 7.48
CA GLU A 37 8.68 10.70 6.63
C GLU A 37 9.98 10.98 7.40
N PRO A 38 10.02 11.86 8.44
CA PRO A 38 11.23 12.06 9.26
C PRO A 38 11.71 10.78 9.94
N ARG A 39 10.78 9.96 10.41
CA ARG A 39 11.04 8.70 11.13
C ARG A 39 11.55 7.61 10.19
N HIS A 40 10.98 7.53 8.98
CA HIS A 40 11.46 6.63 7.93
C HIS A 40 12.87 7.00 7.49
N PHE A 41 13.14 8.29 7.32
CA PHE A 41 14.46 8.78 6.95
C PHE A 41 15.49 8.52 8.06
N GLU A 42 15.14 8.74 9.33
CA GLU A 42 15.98 8.41 10.48
C GLU A 42 16.41 6.94 10.46
N TYR A 43 15.50 6.02 10.20
CA TYR A 43 15.82 4.59 10.14
C TYR A 43 16.92 4.32 9.10
N VAL A 44 16.82 4.90 7.90
CA VAL A 44 17.83 4.72 6.84
C VAL A 44 19.18 5.32 7.26
N LYS A 45 19.18 6.50 7.90
CA LYS A 45 20.40 7.15 8.42
C LYS A 45 21.08 6.29 9.47
N LEU A 46 20.33 5.76 10.43
CA LEU A 46 20.86 4.89 11.48
C LEU A 46 21.43 3.58 10.93
N LEU A 47 20.76 2.94 9.95
CA LEU A 47 21.29 1.76 9.25
C LEU A 47 22.63 2.05 8.59
N ARG A 48 22.78 3.21 7.95
CA ARG A 48 24.04 3.64 7.35
C ARG A 48 25.11 3.88 8.42
N GLU A 49 24.77 4.60 9.49
CA GLU A 49 25.72 4.94 10.57
C GLU A 49 26.25 3.68 11.29
N LYS A 50 25.34 2.75 11.60
CA LYS A 50 25.70 1.56 12.39
C LYS A 50 26.24 0.39 11.54
N GLY A 51 25.96 0.36 10.23
CA GLY A 51 26.35 -0.74 9.35
C GLY A 51 25.71 -2.10 9.70
N ARG A 52 24.64 -2.09 10.49
CA ARG A 52 23.89 -3.27 10.94
C ARG A 52 22.41 -2.93 11.13
N LEU A 53 21.58 -3.94 11.38
CA LEU A 53 20.19 -3.70 11.81
C LEU A 53 20.18 -2.89 13.12
N VAL A 54 19.25 -1.96 13.19
CA VAL A 54 19.13 -0.99 14.27
C VAL A 54 17.81 -1.12 15.01
N GLY A 55 17.80 -0.70 16.27
CA GLY A 55 16.62 -0.62 17.13
C GLY A 55 16.62 0.66 17.96
N TRP A 56 15.68 0.78 18.87
CA TRP A 56 15.50 2.00 19.70
C TRP A 56 16.73 2.38 20.51
N GLY A 57 17.57 1.41 20.93
CA GLY A 57 18.82 1.68 21.62
C GLY A 57 19.93 2.29 20.75
N ASP A 58 19.74 2.32 19.43
CA ASP A 58 20.71 2.85 18.47
C ASP A 58 20.45 4.30 18.05
N VAL A 59 19.33 4.88 18.53
CA VAL A 59 18.98 6.28 18.25
C VAL A 59 20.08 7.19 18.78
N THR A 60 20.60 8.05 17.90
CA THR A 60 21.65 9.01 18.25
C THR A 60 21.11 10.45 18.20
N PRO A 61 21.45 11.29 19.23
CA PRO A 61 21.06 12.70 19.22
C PRO A 61 21.52 13.43 17.95
N ALA A 62 22.68 13.07 17.40
CA ALA A 62 23.21 13.73 16.21
C ALA A 62 22.34 13.54 14.98
N VAL A 63 21.83 12.31 14.75
CA VAL A 63 20.91 12.03 13.62
C VAL A 63 19.56 12.75 13.79
N GLU A 64 19.00 12.72 15.01
CA GLU A 64 17.75 13.45 15.28
C GLU A 64 17.93 14.96 15.06
N GLN A 65 19.00 15.56 15.61
CA GLN A 65 19.27 16.98 15.47
C GLN A 65 19.49 17.40 14.01
N GLU A 66 20.19 16.60 13.21
CA GLU A 66 20.34 16.84 11.78
C GLU A 66 19.00 16.90 11.05
N ILE A 67 18.13 15.92 11.32
CA ILE A 67 16.80 15.87 10.71
C ILE A 67 15.94 17.04 11.20
N ILE A 68 15.93 17.30 12.50
CA ILE A 68 15.14 18.40 13.09
C ILE A 68 15.61 19.75 12.57
N ALA A 69 16.90 19.99 12.42
CA ALA A 69 17.43 21.21 11.82
C ALA A 69 16.93 21.40 10.38
N SER A 70 16.90 20.30 9.60
CA SER A 70 16.31 20.31 8.26
C SER A 70 14.79 20.54 8.30
N MET A 71 14.07 19.91 9.23
CA MET A 71 12.62 20.12 9.40
C MET A 71 12.32 21.60 9.71
N TRP A 72 13.13 22.25 10.55
CA TRP A 72 13.00 23.66 10.89
C TRP A 72 13.26 24.57 9.68
N ARG A 73 14.29 24.29 8.92
CA ARG A 73 14.60 25.01 7.67
C ARG A 73 13.45 25.03 6.67
N PHE A 74 12.59 24.01 6.69
CA PHE A 74 11.43 23.86 5.80
C PHE A 74 10.10 24.09 6.52
N ASP A 75 10.10 24.90 7.57
CA ASP A 75 8.90 25.33 8.32
C ASP A 75 7.98 24.17 8.74
N TYR A 76 8.57 23.04 9.16
CA TYR A 76 7.81 21.82 9.48
C TYR A 76 6.64 22.09 10.43
N LEU A 77 6.87 22.84 11.53
CA LEU A 77 5.83 23.10 12.54
C LEU A 77 4.70 23.99 12.03
N ARG A 78 4.93 24.80 11.00
CA ARG A 78 3.88 25.60 10.38
C ARG A 78 2.83 24.72 9.71
N TYR A 79 3.24 23.59 9.14
CA TYR A 79 2.41 22.71 8.34
C TYR A 79 2.24 21.31 8.97
N GLY A 80 3.22 20.86 9.74
CA GLY A 80 3.25 19.57 10.39
C GLY A 80 2.39 19.54 11.65
N HIS A 81 1.96 18.36 12.02
CA HIS A 81 1.25 18.11 13.25
C HIS A 81 2.24 17.84 14.39
N SER A 82 2.12 18.59 15.48
CA SER A 82 2.90 18.37 16.70
C SER A 82 1.96 18.29 17.91
N ASP A 83 2.11 17.24 18.69
CA ASP A 83 1.38 17.04 19.95
C ASP A 83 2.14 17.61 21.16
N ALA A 84 3.37 18.08 20.95
CA ALA A 84 4.21 18.62 22.00
C ALA A 84 3.82 20.06 22.38
N PRO A 85 4.01 20.45 23.64
CA PRO A 85 3.83 21.83 24.06
C PRO A 85 4.81 22.72 23.27
N PRO A 86 4.44 23.98 23.01
CA PRO A 86 5.32 24.92 22.33
C PRO A 86 6.61 25.11 23.10
N LEU A 87 7.74 25.05 22.39
CA LEU A 87 9.05 25.39 22.94
C LEU A 87 9.19 26.90 23.14
N ALA A 88 10.14 27.29 23.97
CA ALA A 88 10.45 28.70 24.14
C ALA A 88 10.86 29.33 22.79
N PRO A 89 10.56 30.63 22.54
CA PRO A 89 10.93 31.29 21.31
C PRO A 89 12.43 31.19 21.04
N GLY A 90 12.79 30.68 19.85
CA GLY A 90 14.19 30.50 19.43
C GLY A 90 14.86 29.19 19.83
N GLU A 91 14.19 28.32 20.57
CA GLU A 91 14.69 26.99 20.87
C GLU A 91 14.31 25.97 19.79
N LEU A 92 15.31 25.25 19.27
CA LEU A 92 15.08 24.08 18.42
C LEU A 92 14.90 22.84 19.28
N PRO A 93 13.94 21.96 18.96
CA PRO A 93 13.89 20.62 19.55
C PRO A 93 15.21 19.89 19.24
N THR A 94 15.69 19.13 20.20
CA THR A 94 16.90 18.31 20.01
C THR A 94 16.57 16.82 19.89
N ARG A 95 15.31 16.47 20.16
CA ARG A 95 14.81 15.09 20.11
C ARG A 95 13.41 15.06 19.51
N PHE A 96 13.08 13.99 18.79
CA PHE A 96 11.74 13.78 18.26
C PHE A 96 10.65 13.76 19.33
N GLY A 97 10.96 13.23 20.52
CA GLY A 97 10.04 13.25 21.65
C GLY A 97 9.61 14.64 22.13
N GLN A 98 10.32 15.70 21.72
CA GLN A 98 9.90 17.09 21.97
C GLN A 98 8.92 17.61 20.89
N ILE A 99 8.77 16.91 19.78
CA ILE A 99 7.83 17.24 18.69
C ILE A 99 6.58 16.38 18.82
N TRP A 100 6.73 15.09 19.14
CA TRP A 100 5.65 14.13 19.28
C TRP A 100 5.62 13.55 20.68
N ALA A 101 4.53 13.82 21.41
CA ALA A 101 4.41 13.48 22.84
C ALA A 101 4.14 11.99 23.11
N TRP A 102 3.96 11.13 22.10
CA TRP A 102 3.60 9.73 22.28
C TRP A 102 4.84 8.85 22.35
N PRO A 103 5.12 8.19 23.49
CA PRO A 103 6.25 7.28 23.62
C PRO A 103 6.21 6.16 22.57
N GLY A 104 7.33 5.95 21.87
CA GLY A 104 7.48 4.89 20.87
C GLY A 104 6.82 5.18 19.52
N THR A 105 6.21 6.35 19.32
CA THR A 105 5.66 6.76 18.02
C THR A 105 6.57 7.70 17.25
N GLU A 106 7.58 8.21 17.87
CA GLU A 106 8.61 9.07 17.28
C GLU A 106 9.58 8.32 16.35
N HIS A 107 9.63 6.99 16.41
CA HIS A 107 10.55 6.16 15.62
C HIS A 107 9.83 5.01 14.89
N GLU A 108 10.28 4.70 13.67
CA GLU A 108 9.79 3.54 12.89
C GLU A 108 10.73 2.31 12.99
N LEU A 109 11.63 2.28 13.99
CA LEU A 109 12.67 1.25 14.14
C LEU A 109 12.13 -0.16 14.45
N HIS A 110 10.85 -0.26 14.81
CA HIS A 110 10.16 -1.54 14.98
C HIS A 110 9.65 -2.15 13.67
N GLN A 111 9.76 -1.42 12.55
CA GLN A 111 9.31 -1.90 11.24
C GLN A 111 10.29 -2.89 10.61
N PRO A 112 9.81 -3.79 9.73
CA PRO A 112 10.69 -4.68 8.97
C PRO A 112 11.72 -3.92 8.14
N PRO A 113 12.96 -4.42 8.02
CA PRO A 113 14.09 -3.63 7.53
C PRO A 113 14.24 -3.56 6.00
N LEU A 114 13.60 -4.44 5.22
CA LEU A 114 13.93 -4.60 3.79
C LEU A 114 13.74 -3.31 2.98
N ALA A 115 12.67 -2.56 3.24
CA ALA A 115 12.44 -1.29 2.56
C ALA A 115 13.58 -0.30 2.86
N TYR A 116 13.98 -0.19 4.11
CA TYR A 116 15.03 0.73 4.55
C TYR A 116 16.42 0.32 4.05
N LEU A 117 16.69 -1.00 3.95
CA LEU A 117 17.91 -1.50 3.34
C LEU A 117 18.01 -1.13 1.86
N LEU A 118 16.90 -1.12 1.12
CA LEU A 118 16.90 -0.67 -0.28
C LEU A 118 17.04 0.86 -0.39
N TYR A 119 16.48 1.63 0.54
CA TYR A 119 16.71 3.07 0.61
C TYR A 119 18.16 3.46 0.95
N LEU A 120 18.99 2.53 1.46
CA LEU A 120 20.42 2.80 1.65
C LEU A 120 21.12 3.15 0.34
N ALA A 121 20.71 2.56 -0.79
CA ALA A 121 21.38 2.81 -2.08
C ALA A 121 21.33 4.30 -2.46
N PRO A 122 20.17 4.97 -2.58
CA PRO A 122 20.14 6.41 -2.87
C PRO A 122 20.75 7.25 -1.75
N LEU A 123 20.65 6.85 -0.47
CA LEU A 123 21.29 7.57 0.63
C LEU A 123 22.81 7.55 0.54
N VAL A 124 23.41 6.42 0.20
CA VAL A 124 24.87 6.30 0.04
C VAL A 124 25.36 7.12 -1.16
N LEU A 125 24.62 7.11 -2.26
CA LEU A 125 24.96 7.91 -3.45
C LEU A 125 24.92 9.42 -3.19
N THR A 126 24.16 9.87 -2.21
CA THR A 126 24.02 11.29 -1.83
C THR A 126 24.62 11.61 -0.47
N ALA A 127 25.54 10.78 0.00
CA ALA A 127 26.08 10.82 1.37
C ALA A 127 26.71 12.16 1.77
N GLU A 128 27.35 12.83 0.81
CA GLU A 128 28.04 14.12 1.02
C GLU A 128 27.13 15.34 0.78
N GLN A 129 25.87 15.09 0.45
CA GLN A 129 24.89 16.15 0.19
C GLN A 129 24.14 16.55 1.47
N ASP A 130 23.47 17.69 1.42
CA ASP A 130 22.63 18.11 2.53
C ASP A 130 21.42 17.14 2.75
N THR A 131 20.86 17.18 3.94
CA THR A 131 19.78 16.27 4.38
C THR A 131 18.53 16.37 3.49
N ALA A 132 18.23 17.56 2.94
CA ALA A 132 17.09 17.73 2.05
C ALA A 132 17.34 17.06 0.69
N LEU A 133 18.55 17.18 0.12
CA LEU A 133 18.89 16.51 -1.14
C LEU A 133 18.91 14.98 -0.95
N GLN A 134 19.42 14.50 0.18
CA GLN A 134 19.31 13.08 0.55
C GLN A 134 17.85 12.62 0.57
N LEU A 135 16.96 13.40 1.19
CA LEU A 135 15.53 13.10 1.21
C LEU A 135 14.93 13.03 -0.19
N TYR A 136 15.24 13.98 -1.07
CA TYR A 136 14.76 13.96 -2.45
C TYR A 136 15.27 12.76 -3.25
N ALA A 137 16.49 12.29 -2.99
CA ALA A 137 17.00 11.07 -3.60
C ALA A 137 16.20 9.82 -3.15
N LEU A 138 15.82 9.76 -1.86
CA LEU A 138 14.96 8.71 -1.35
C LEU A 138 13.54 8.82 -1.93
N ARG A 139 12.98 10.04 -2.05
CA ARG A 139 11.69 10.27 -2.70
C ARG A 139 11.68 9.82 -4.16
N LEU A 140 12.75 10.06 -4.91
CA LEU A 140 12.90 9.56 -6.28
C LEU A 140 12.81 8.02 -6.32
N PHE A 141 13.47 7.34 -5.37
CA PHE A 141 13.38 5.89 -5.28
C PHE A 141 11.96 5.41 -4.95
N SER A 142 11.21 6.16 -4.13
CA SER A 142 9.78 5.91 -3.88
C SER A 142 8.93 6.06 -5.16
N VAL A 143 9.16 7.12 -5.94
CA VAL A 143 8.50 7.35 -7.23
C VAL A 143 8.71 6.17 -8.18
N LEU A 144 9.94 5.63 -8.26
CA LEU A 144 10.24 4.46 -9.10
C LEU A 144 9.44 3.22 -8.65
N GLN A 145 9.19 3.05 -7.36
CA GLN A 145 8.34 1.98 -6.85
C GLN A 145 6.87 2.18 -7.28
N GLY A 146 6.35 3.41 -7.24
CA GLY A 146 5.02 3.74 -7.76
C GLY A 146 4.89 3.46 -9.27
N VAL A 147 5.91 3.80 -10.05
CA VAL A 147 5.98 3.46 -11.50
C VAL A 147 5.96 1.94 -11.69
N ALA A 148 6.67 1.17 -10.86
CA ALA A 148 6.65 -0.30 -10.92
C ALA A 148 5.24 -0.87 -10.70
N VAL A 149 4.44 -0.31 -9.78
CA VAL A 149 3.04 -0.70 -9.59
C VAL A 149 2.21 -0.48 -10.86
N VAL A 150 2.38 0.66 -11.54
CA VAL A 150 1.69 0.95 -12.82
C VAL A 150 2.08 -0.04 -13.91
N ILE A 151 3.37 -0.41 -14.02
CA ILE A 151 3.86 -1.45 -14.95
C ILE A 151 3.16 -2.78 -14.67
N ILE A 152 3.14 -3.20 -13.41
CA ILE A 152 2.54 -4.47 -13.01
C ILE A 152 1.03 -4.45 -13.28
N ALA A 153 0.35 -3.34 -13.00
CA ALA A 153 -1.07 -3.17 -13.27
C ALA A 153 -1.38 -3.30 -14.78
N LEU A 154 -0.57 -2.69 -15.65
CA LEU A 154 -0.72 -2.83 -17.10
C LEU A 154 -0.52 -4.27 -17.54
N GLN A 155 0.48 -4.99 -17.01
CA GLN A 155 0.70 -6.39 -17.32
C GLN A 155 -0.49 -7.27 -16.89
N ILE A 156 -1.01 -7.06 -15.68
CA ILE A 156 -2.20 -7.78 -15.18
C ILE A 156 -3.42 -7.47 -16.06
N ALA A 157 -3.66 -6.20 -16.39
CA ALA A 157 -4.79 -5.79 -17.19
C ALA A 157 -4.74 -6.37 -18.62
N ASN A 158 -3.56 -6.40 -19.25
CA ASN A 158 -3.36 -7.04 -20.55
C ASN A 158 -3.56 -8.57 -20.50
N GLU A 159 -3.14 -9.24 -19.42
CA GLU A 159 -3.40 -10.67 -19.25
C GLU A 159 -4.89 -10.94 -19.05
N LEU A 160 -5.60 -10.14 -18.23
CA LEU A 160 -7.02 -10.32 -17.92
C LEU A 160 -7.96 -9.95 -19.08
N PHE A 161 -7.63 -8.93 -19.84
CA PHE A 161 -8.49 -8.36 -20.89
C PHE A 161 -7.75 -8.21 -22.21
N PRO A 162 -7.20 -9.30 -22.79
CA PRO A 162 -6.38 -9.24 -23.99
C PRO A 162 -7.13 -8.67 -25.20
N ASP A 163 -8.45 -8.87 -25.26
CA ASP A 163 -9.32 -8.43 -26.36
C ASP A 163 -9.98 -7.06 -26.09
N ASN A 164 -9.66 -6.43 -24.96
CA ASN A 164 -10.23 -5.13 -24.61
C ASN A 164 -9.13 -4.14 -24.18
N PRO A 165 -8.48 -3.48 -25.17
CA PRO A 165 -7.39 -2.55 -24.91
C PRO A 165 -7.81 -1.34 -24.06
N LEU A 166 -9.08 -0.92 -24.10
CA LEU A 166 -9.57 0.18 -23.27
C LEU A 166 -9.53 -0.17 -21.79
N LEU A 167 -9.99 -1.36 -21.41
CA LEU A 167 -9.90 -1.82 -20.01
C LEU A 167 -8.44 -2.01 -19.60
N ALA A 168 -7.62 -2.57 -20.51
CA ALA A 168 -6.20 -2.80 -20.25
C ALA A 168 -5.44 -1.50 -19.94
N VAL A 169 -5.82 -0.38 -20.55
CA VAL A 169 -5.22 0.93 -20.31
C VAL A 169 -5.90 1.67 -19.16
N ALA A 170 -7.23 1.60 -19.04
CA ALA A 170 -7.97 2.34 -18.03
C ALA A 170 -7.61 1.93 -16.58
N ILE A 171 -7.30 0.64 -16.34
CA ILE A 171 -6.93 0.13 -15.01
C ILE A 171 -5.62 0.77 -14.49
N PRO A 172 -4.47 0.70 -15.20
CA PRO A 172 -3.26 1.37 -14.73
C PRO A 172 -3.40 2.91 -14.74
N THR A 173 -4.20 3.49 -15.63
CA THR A 173 -4.46 4.94 -15.65
C THR A 173 -5.25 5.38 -14.42
N PHE A 174 -6.19 4.57 -13.91
CA PHE A 174 -6.86 4.81 -12.63
C PHE A 174 -5.84 4.95 -11.51
N ILE A 175 -4.87 4.04 -11.41
CA ILE A 175 -3.83 4.07 -10.39
C ILE A 175 -2.93 5.30 -10.55
N THR A 176 -2.53 5.59 -11.79
CA THR A 176 -1.69 6.75 -12.11
C THR A 176 -2.30 8.07 -11.68
N PHE A 177 -3.62 8.25 -11.83
CA PHE A 177 -4.31 9.50 -11.52
C PHE A 177 -5.09 9.47 -10.20
N LEU A 178 -4.92 8.46 -9.36
CA LEU A 178 -5.43 8.47 -7.98
C LEU A 178 -4.54 9.40 -7.14
N PRO A 179 -5.02 10.60 -6.73
CA PRO A 179 -4.14 11.65 -6.20
C PRO A 179 -3.40 11.23 -4.94
N VAL A 180 -4.09 10.56 -4.00
CA VAL A 180 -3.47 10.12 -2.73
C VAL A 180 -2.46 9.01 -2.98
N HIS A 181 -2.67 8.13 -3.97
CA HIS A 181 -1.69 7.12 -4.32
C HIS A 181 -0.41 7.77 -4.85
N THR A 182 -0.52 8.73 -5.79
CA THR A 182 0.63 9.47 -6.31
C THR A 182 1.33 10.26 -5.22
N PHE A 183 0.57 10.97 -4.36
CA PHE A 183 1.12 11.69 -3.20
C PHE A 183 1.93 10.75 -2.31
N MET A 184 1.36 9.61 -1.90
CA MET A 184 2.05 8.67 -1.02
C MET A 184 3.29 8.07 -1.68
N THR A 185 3.19 7.56 -2.93
CA THR A 185 4.33 6.94 -3.64
C THR A 185 5.42 7.92 -4.05
N SER A 186 5.23 9.22 -3.80
CA SER A 186 6.24 10.26 -4.01
C SER A 186 7.01 10.63 -2.74
N MET A 187 6.68 10.01 -1.59
CA MET A 187 7.27 10.30 -0.28
C MET A 187 8.02 9.09 0.26
N VAL A 188 8.92 9.30 1.20
CA VAL A 188 9.70 8.20 1.80
C VAL A 188 8.81 7.42 2.76
N ASN A 189 8.52 6.16 2.41
CA ASN A 189 7.72 5.25 3.23
C ASN A 189 7.99 3.79 2.85
N ASN A 190 7.81 2.87 3.78
CA ASN A 190 7.95 1.43 3.55
C ASN A 190 6.71 0.75 2.96
N ASP A 191 5.57 1.46 2.85
CA ASP A 191 4.34 0.96 2.24
C ASP A 191 4.52 0.58 0.77
N HIS A 192 5.31 1.38 0.03
CA HIS A 192 5.45 1.25 -1.43
C HIS A 192 6.09 -0.07 -1.84
N LEU A 193 7.14 -0.48 -1.12
CA LEU A 193 7.81 -1.75 -1.42
C LEU A 193 6.88 -2.94 -1.13
N ALA A 194 6.12 -2.89 -0.04
CA ALA A 194 5.12 -3.92 0.27
C ALA A 194 4.03 -3.99 -0.82
N GLU A 195 3.56 -2.84 -1.30
CA GLU A 195 2.61 -2.74 -2.40
C GLU A 195 3.15 -3.38 -3.68
N VAL A 196 4.40 -3.05 -4.07
CA VAL A 196 5.06 -3.67 -5.23
C VAL A 196 5.08 -5.18 -5.12
N PHE A 197 5.43 -5.73 -3.96
CA PHE A 197 5.48 -7.18 -3.76
C PHE A 197 4.08 -7.83 -3.81
N VAL A 198 3.05 -7.21 -3.24
CA VAL A 198 1.68 -7.73 -3.35
C VAL A 198 1.19 -7.67 -4.80
N CYS A 199 1.47 -6.60 -5.53
CA CYS A 199 1.15 -6.49 -6.95
C CYS A 199 1.89 -7.54 -7.80
N LEU A 200 3.18 -7.79 -7.53
CA LEU A 200 3.94 -8.88 -8.17
C LEU A 200 3.34 -10.25 -7.88
N LEU A 201 2.93 -10.52 -6.64
CA LEU A 201 2.22 -11.73 -6.29
C LEU A 201 0.96 -11.91 -7.15
N LEU A 202 0.13 -10.86 -7.25
CA LEU A 202 -1.08 -10.89 -8.08
C LEU A 202 -0.75 -11.19 -9.54
N LEU A 203 0.31 -10.62 -10.11
CA LEU A 203 0.75 -10.90 -11.47
C LEU A 203 1.17 -12.37 -11.65
N ILE A 204 1.95 -12.91 -10.71
CA ILE A 204 2.38 -14.32 -10.74
C ILE A 204 1.17 -15.24 -10.65
N LEU A 205 0.21 -14.92 -9.78
CA LEU A 205 -1.03 -15.70 -9.64
C LEU A 205 -1.89 -15.63 -10.90
N VAL A 206 -2.09 -14.46 -11.49
CA VAL A 206 -2.83 -14.30 -12.77
C VAL A 206 -2.22 -15.15 -13.86
N ARG A 207 -0.89 -15.10 -14.04
CA ARG A 207 -0.18 -15.93 -15.01
C ARG A 207 -0.27 -17.41 -14.68
N GLY A 208 -0.18 -17.77 -13.39
CA GLY A 208 -0.33 -19.15 -12.92
C GLY A 208 -1.74 -19.71 -13.17
N PHE A 209 -2.79 -18.93 -12.98
CA PHE A 209 -4.17 -19.32 -13.30
C PHE A 209 -4.36 -19.53 -14.82
N ARG A 210 -3.77 -18.65 -15.65
CA ARG A 210 -3.90 -18.70 -17.11
C ARG A 210 -3.07 -19.83 -17.73
N ARG A 211 -1.78 -19.96 -17.35
CA ARG A 211 -0.81 -20.83 -18.04
C ARG A 211 -0.46 -22.09 -17.24
N GLY A 212 -0.87 -22.16 -15.98
CA GLY A 212 -0.45 -23.18 -15.01
C GLY A 212 0.74 -22.71 -14.19
N PHE A 213 0.87 -23.30 -12.99
CA PHE A 213 2.01 -22.99 -12.11
C PHE A 213 3.20 -23.90 -12.44
N SER A 214 4.37 -23.29 -12.60
CA SER A 214 5.66 -23.99 -12.65
C SER A 214 6.30 -24.00 -11.26
N LEU A 215 7.32 -24.85 -11.05
CA LEU A 215 8.12 -24.83 -9.81
C LEU A 215 8.74 -23.46 -9.54
N TRP A 216 9.27 -22.82 -10.58
CA TRP A 216 9.81 -21.47 -10.49
C TRP A 216 8.73 -20.45 -10.10
N GLY A 217 7.51 -20.59 -10.64
CA GLY A 217 6.38 -19.75 -10.26
C GLY A 217 5.99 -19.90 -8.80
N LEU A 218 6.00 -21.13 -8.27
CA LEU A 218 5.74 -21.39 -6.84
C LEU A 218 6.86 -20.80 -5.97
N GLY A 219 8.12 -20.99 -6.35
CA GLY A 219 9.26 -20.38 -5.68
C GLY A 219 9.17 -18.85 -5.65
N ALA A 220 8.79 -18.24 -6.78
CA ALA A 220 8.58 -16.81 -6.89
C ALA A 220 7.45 -16.29 -5.99
N ILE A 221 6.33 -17.03 -5.85
CA ILE A 221 5.25 -16.70 -4.89
C ILE A 221 5.81 -16.61 -3.48
N VAL A 222 6.55 -17.63 -3.05
CA VAL A 222 7.09 -17.65 -1.70
C VAL A 222 8.08 -16.49 -1.50
N LEU A 223 9.02 -16.29 -2.43
CA LEU A 223 10.01 -15.21 -2.36
C LEU A 223 9.32 -13.84 -2.24
N VAL A 224 8.31 -13.59 -3.06
CA VAL A 224 7.61 -12.30 -3.09
C VAL A 224 6.78 -12.07 -1.82
N VAL A 225 6.12 -13.11 -1.29
CA VAL A 225 5.38 -13.03 -0.02
C VAL A 225 6.32 -12.68 1.13
N VAL A 226 7.48 -13.32 1.18
CA VAL A 226 8.48 -13.07 2.22
C VAL A 226 9.08 -11.70 2.12
N ALA A 227 9.50 -11.33 0.92
CA ALA A 227 10.03 -9.98 0.70
C ALA A 227 8.99 -8.92 1.07
N GLY A 228 7.71 -9.14 0.76
CA GLY A 228 6.62 -8.29 1.21
C GLY A 228 6.52 -8.18 2.74
N LEU A 229 6.55 -9.30 3.46
CA LEU A 229 6.52 -9.32 4.92
C LEU A 229 7.75 -8.63 5.54
N LEU A 230 8.93 -8.80 4.93
CA LEU A 230 10.15 -8.12 5.35
C LEU A 230 10.16 -6.62 4.97
N ALA A 231 9.30 -6.19 4.05
CA ALA A 231 9.12 -4.77 3.73
C ALA A 231 8.15 -4.10 4.72
N LYS A 232 6.97 -4.69 4.93
CA LYS A 232 5.96 -4.16 5.86
C LYS A 232 4.93 -5.20 6.27
N ARG A 233 4.42 -5.04 7.49
CA ARG A 233 3.37 -5.91 8.06
C ARG A 233 2.07 -5.93 7.22
N THR A 234 1.72 -4.84 6.54
CA THR A 234 0.52 -4.79 5.68
C THR A 234 0.56 -5.83 4.55
N ALA A 235 1.76 -6.29 4.14
CA ALA A 235 1.91 -7.38 3.19
C ALA A 235 1.42 -8.75 3.72
N LEU A 236 0.95 -8.85 4.98
CA LEU A 236 0.28 -10.07 5.48
C LEU A 236 -0.93 -10.46 4.62
N VAL A 237 -1.55 -9.50 3.94
CA VAL A 237 -2.59 -9.77 2.94
C VAL A 237 -2.12 -10.72 1.84
N ALA A 238 -0.83 -10.70 1.48
CA ALA A 238 -0.25 -11.59 0.46
C ALA A 238 -0.32 -13.07 0.88
N VAL A 239 -0.14 -13.36 2.18
CA VAL A 239 -0.29 -14.72 2.72
C VAL A 239 -1.74 -15.18 2.53
N ALA A 240 -2.71 -14.37 2.94
CA ALA A 240 -4.13 -14.69 2.82
C ALA A 240 -4.54 -14.88 1.33
N ILE A 241 -4.06 -14.01 0.42
CA ILE A 241 -4.29 -14.14 -1.02
C ILE A 241 -3.70 -15.45 -1.55
N SER A 242 -2.49 -15.81 -1.15
CA SER A 242 -1.82 -17.04 -1.59
C SER A 242 -2.58 -18.28 -1.11
N LEU A 243 -3.04 -18.30 0.13
CA LEU A 243 -3.86 -19.38 0.70
C LEU A 243 -5.21 -19.51 -0.02
N ALA A 244 -5.86 -18.38 -0.37
CA ALA A 244 -7.12 -18.38 -1.11
C ALA A 244 -6.95 -18.82 -2.58
N ALA A 245 -5.80 -18.54 -3.18
CA ALA A 245 -5.52 -18.92 -4.56
C ALA A 245 -5.49 -20.43 -4.77
N LEU A 246 -4.99 -21.21 -3.78
CA LEU A 246 -4.85 -22.66 -3.89
C LEU A 246 -6.20 -23.39 -4.10
N PRO A 247 -7.23 -23.25 -3.24
CA PRO A 247 -8.52 -23.89 -3.45
C PRO A 247 -9.22 -23.38 -4.72
N LEU A 248 -9.08 -22.10 -5.05
CA LEU A 248 -9.63 -21.55 -6.30
C LEU A 248 -8.99 -22.19 -7.53
N TYR A 249 -7.68 -22.46 -7.50
CA TYR A 249 -6.98 -23.12 -8.60
C TYR A 249 -7.37 -24.60 -8.75
N LEU A 250 -7.59 -25.30 -7.62
CA LEU A 250 -7.96 -26.71 -7.60
C LEU A 250 -9.45 -26.94 -7.90
N TRP A 251 -10.30 -25.95 -7.69
CA TRP A 251 -11.74 -26.07 -7.84
C TRP A 251 -12.14 -26.46 -9.27
N ARG A 252 -12.82 -27.60 -9.42
CA ARG A 252 -13.39 -28.13 -10.67
C ARG A 252 -12.39 -28.26 -11.85
N ARG A 253 -11.11 -28.50 -11.59
CA ARG A 253 -10.26 -29.02 -12.65
C ARG A 253 -10.74 -30.42 -13.00
N PRO A 254 -11.02 -30.74 -14.29
CA PRO A 254 -11.24 -32.12 -14.67
C PRO A 254 -9.95 -32.88 -14.38
N VAL A 255 -9.99 -33.77 -13.39
CA VAL A 255 -8.86 -34.60 -12.89
C VAL A 255 -8.40 -35.62 -13.97
N ARG A 256 -8.68 -35.41 -15.23
CA ARG A 256 -8.43 -36.35 -16.34
C ARG A 256 -7.00 -36.33 -16.91
N ARG A 257 -6.10 -35.49 -16.45
CA ARG A 257 -4.66 -35.67 -16.73
C ARG A 257 -4.04 -36.37 -15.55
N ALA A 258 -3.51 -37.59 -15.80
CA ALA A 258 -2.80 -38.36 -14.79
C ALA A 258 -1.87 -37.48 -13.99
N LEU A 259 -2.15 -37.35 -12.71
CA LEU A 259 -1.39 -36.50 -11.79
C LEU A 259 0.04 -37.07 -11.76
N ASN A 260 1.01 -36.36 -12.30
CA ASN A 260 2.40 -36.80 -12.21
C ASN A 260 2.88 -36.59 -10.76
N TRP A 261 2.67 -37.62 -9.93
CA TRP A 261 2.99 -37.61 -8.50
C TRP A 261 4.42 -37.16 -8.20
N ARG A 262 5.36 -37.51 -9.09
CA ARG A 262 6.75 -37.06 -8.96
C ARG A 262 6.87 -35.53 -9.04
N LYS A 263 6.14 -34.87 -9.95
CA LYS A 263 6.09 -33.42 -10.05
C LYS A 263 5.39 -32.80 -8.82
N VAL A 264 4.34 -33.41 -8.34
CA VAL A 264 3.62 -32.94 -7.13
C VAL A 264 4.53 -33.04 -5.91
N ILE A 265 5.18 -34.17 -5.69
CA ILE A 265 6.11 -34.35 -4.56
C ILE A 265 7.28 -33.35 -4.63
N LEU A 266 7.90 -33.17 -5.81
CA LEU A 266 8.96 -32.21 -5.98
C LEU A 266 8.47 -30.77 -5.75
N SER A 267 7.25 -30.43 -6.18
CA SER A 267 6.66 -29.11 -5.93
C SER A 267 6.38 -28.91 -4.44
N MET A 268 5.86 -29.91 -3.75
CA MET A 268 5.62 -29.85 -2.30
C MET A 268 6.94 -29.75 -1.52
N ALA A 269 7.96 -30.52 -1.89
CA ALA A 269 9.28 -30.45 -1.27
C ALA A 269 9.94 -29.07 -1.49
N ALA A 270 9.84 -28.52 -2.70
CA ALA A 270 10.34 -27.19 -2.98
C ALA A 270 9.61 -26.09 -2.19
N VAL A 271 8.26 -26.15 -2.14
CA VAL A 271 7.44 -25.23 -1.33
C VAL A 271 7.80 -25.36 0.14
N PHE A 272 7.92 -26.59 0.66
CA PHE A 272 8.31 -26.81 2.05
C PHE A 272 9.72 -26.28 2.36
N GLY A 273 10.70 -26.56 1.50
CA GLY A 273 12.07 -26.09 1.67
C GLY A 273 12.16 -24.55 1.62
N ILE A 274 11.44 -23.94 0.69
CA ILE A 274 11.37 -22.47 0.58
C ILE A 274 10.66 -21.89 1.80
N THR A 275 9.53 -22.47 2.24
CA THR A 275 8.80 -22.01 3.43
C THR A 275 9.67 -22.14 4.69
N ALA A 276 10.45 -23.21 4.82
CA ALA A 276 11.38 -23.40 5.93
C ALA A 276 12.53 -22.38 5.90
N LEU A 277 13.10 -22.09 4.72
CA LEU A 277 14.12 -21.05 4.56
C LEU A 277 13.57 -19.68 4.94
N VAL A 278 12.36 -19.39 4.52
CA VAL A 278 11.64 -18.17 4.84
C VAL A 278 11.39 -18.05 6.32
N ALA A 279 10.85 -19.10 6.95
CA ALA A 279 10.67 -19.12 8.38
C ALA A 279 12.00 -18.86 9.11
N ALA A 280 13.09 -19.48 8.65
CA ALA A 280 14.42 -19.25 9.20
C ALA A 280 14.89 -17.79 9.06
N ILE A 281 14.67 -17.15 7.90
CA ILE A 281 15.00 -15.75 7.68
C ILE A 281 14.16 -14.84 8.60
N ILE A 282 12.84 -15.09 8.67
CA ILE A 282 11.94 -14.31 9.54
C ILE A 282 12.33 -14.51 11.02
N LEU A 283 12.65 -15.73 11.42
CA LEU A 283 13.08 -16.05 12.78
C LEU A 283 14.40 -15.35 13.13
N TYR A 284 15.39 -15.45 12.26
CA TYR A 284 16.69 -14.79 12.43
C TYR A 284 16.52 -13.26 12.52
N TRP A 285 15.76 -12.69 11.61
CA TRP A 285 15.48 -11.27 11.62
C TRP A 285 14.70 -10.83 12.86
N SER A 286 13.66 -11.60 13.27
CA SER A 286 12.87 -11.28 14.46
C SER A 286 13.70 -11.33 15.76
N GLN A 287 14.66 -12.26 15.84
CA GLN A 287 15.62 -12.29 16.94
C GLN A 287 16.49 -11.03 16.95
N ALA A 288 17.06 -10.66 15.82
CA ALA A 288 17.91 -9.47 15.69
C ALA A 288 17.14 -8.18 16.06
N VAL A 289 15.88 -8.05 15.63
CA VAL A 289 15.05 -6.88 15.98
C VAL A 289 14.63 -6.89 17.44
N ALA A 290 14.25 -8.05 17.99
CA ALA A 290 13.89 -8.16 19.42
C ALA A 290 15.09 -7.81 20.31
N GLU A 291 16.28 -8.27 19.94
CA GLU A 291 17.53 -7.99 20.62
C GLU A 291 17.89 -6.50 20.53
N ALA A 292 17.83 -5.91 19.33
CA ALA A 292 18.09 -4.50 19.10
C ALA A 292 17.11 -3.58 19.85
N ASN A 293 15.84 -3.96 19.94
CA ASN A 293 14.80 -3.17 20.61
C ASN A 293 14.57 -3.58 22.08
N ARG A 294 15.38 -4.50 22.64
CA ARG A 294 15.24 -5.00 24.01
C ARG A 294 13.82 -5.51 24.34
N ILE A 295 13.17 -6.11 23.37
CA ILE A 295 11.86 -6.74 23.53
C ILE A 295 12.08 -8.09 24.21
N GLY A 296 11.35 -8.37 25.28
CA GLY A 296 11.62 -9.48 26.20
C GLY A 296 11.70 -10.88 25.58
N SER A 297 10.86 -11.20 24.57
CA SER A 297 11.02 -12.41 23.79
C SER A 297 10.71 -12.15 22.31
N TRP A 298 11.53 -12.71 21.42
CA TRP A 298 11.30 -12.60 19.98
C TRP A 298 10.01 -13.32 19.54
N GLN A 299 9.61 -14.37 20.25
CA GLN A 299 8.36 -15.10 20.01
C GLN A 299 7.16 -14.19 20.29
N ASP A 300 7.15 -13.51 21.43
CA ASP A 300 6.08 -12.57 21.78
C ASP A 300 6.01 -11.43 20.80
N TRP A 301 7.15 -10.91 20.37
CA TRP A 301 7.20 -9.87 19.36
C TRP A 301 6.66 -10.35 17.99
N LEU A 302 7.11 -11.51 17.51
CA LEU A 302 6.64 -12.09 16.24
C LEU A 302 5.12 -12.32 16.26
N VAL A 303 4.65 -12.88 17.35
CA VAL A 303 3.24 -13.20 17.58
C VAL A 303 2.41 -11.91 17.65
N GLN A 304 2.86 -10.93 18.43
CA GLN A 304 2.16 -9.65 18.55
C GLN A 304 2.22 -8.83 17.26
N PHE A 305 3.35 -8.85 16.57
CA PHE A 305 3.56 -8.03 15.39
C PHE A 305 2.86 -8.58 14.15
N TYR A 306 3.02 -9.89 13.86
CA TYR A 306 2.47 -10.47 12.65
C TYR A 306 1.10 -11.14 12.83
N LEU A 307 0.92 -11.89 13.92
CA LEU A 307 -0.29 -12.68 14.07
C LEU A 307 -1.44 -11.90 14.71
N PHE A 308 -1.22 -10.65 15.11
CA PHE A 308 -2.25 -9.84 15.78
C PHE A 308 -2.89 -10.58 16.96
N LEU A 309 -2.13 -11.46 17.64
CA LEU A 309 -2.69 -12.20 18.75
C LEU A 309 -3.16 -11.24 19.82
N PRO A 310 -4.31 -11.55 20.42
CA PRO A 310 -5.01 -10.64 21.30
C PRO A 310 -4.15 -10.31 22.52
N SER A 311 -4.10 -9.03 22.85
CA SER A 311 -3.78 -8.62 24.21
C SER A 311 -4.83 -9.22 25.15
N GLU A 312 -4.54 -9.31 26.44
CA GLU A 312 -5.53 -9.73 27.47
C GLU A 312 -6.85 -8.96 27.39
N ARG A 313 -6.84 -7.76 26.78
CA ARG A 313 -7.97 -6.87 26.56
C ARG A 313 -8.73 -7.11 25.26
N PHE A 314 -8.27 -8.01 24.39
CA PHE A 314 -8.95 -8.28 23.11
C PHE A 314 -10.43 -8.68 23.24
N PRO A 315 -10.84 -9.53 24.22
CA PRO A 315 -12.25 -9.85 24.41
C PRO A 315 -13.09 -8.61 24.70
N ALA A 316 -12.57 -7.68 25.52
CA ALA A 316 -13.26 -6.41 25.82
C ALA A 316 -13.34 -5.50 24.60
N SER A 317 -12.25 -5.40 23.82
CA SER A 317 -12.21 -4.66 22.58
C SER A 317 -13.18 -5.21 21.54
N LEU A 318 -13.20 -6.52 21.35
CA LEU A 318 -14.11 -7.19 20.43
C LEU A 318 -15.58 -6.94 20.83
N ARG A 319 -15.89 -7.04 22.13
CA ARG A 319 -17.23 -6.74 22.66
C ARG A 319 -17.61 -5.26 22.43
N TYR A 320 -16.69 -4.34 22.65
CA TYR A 320 -16.91 -2.92 22.37
C TYR A 320 -17.24 -2.67 20.90
N HIS A 321 -16.51 -3.27 19.98
CA HIS A 321 -16.73 -3.07 18.55
C HIS A 321 -17.96 -3.81 18.00
N LEU A 322 -18.38 -4.94 18.59
CA LEU A 322 -19.49 -5.74 18.07
C LEU A 322 -20.84 -5.46 18.74
N VAL A 323 -20.84 -5.17 20.03
CA VAL A 323 -22.06 -5.20 20.86
C VAL A 323 -22.37 -3.86 21.53
N SER A 324 -21.42 -2.90 21.54
CA SER A 324 -21.68 -1.60 22.16
C SER A 324 -22.75 -0.81 21.39
N PRO A 325 -23.54 0.04 22.08
CA PRO A 325 -24.48 0.95 21.40
C PRO A 325 -23.81 1.88 20.39
N GLN A 326 -22.50 2.13 20.56
CA GLN A 326 -21.70 2.99 19.70
C GLN A 326 -21.09 2.25 18.49
N ALA A 327 -21.21 0.91 18.40
CA ALA A 327 -20.57 0.11 17.36
C ALA A 327 -20.87 0.63 15.94
N PHE A 328 -22.12 0.97 15.65
CA PHE A 328 -22.51 1.52 14.35
C PHE A 328 -21.79 2.86 14.05
N GLN A 329 -21.66 3.74 15.03
CA GLN A 329 -20.99 5.04 14.86
C GLN A 329 -19.48 4.84 14.65
N ILE A 330 -18.88 3.86 15.33
CA ILE A 330 -17.46 3.51 15.18
C ILE A 330 -17.18 3.00 13.75
N TYR A 331 -17.97 2.05 13.25
CA TYR A 331 -17.80 1.55 11.88
C TYR A 331 -18.09 2.60 10.83
N ARG A 332 -19.10 3.45 11.02
CA ARG A 332 -19.35 4.59 10.15
C ARG A 332 -18.15 5.53 10.12
N HIS A 333 -17.54 5.81 11.27
CA HIS A 333 -16.32 6.61 11.36
C HIS A 333 -15.14 5.96 10.63
N TYR A 334 -14.91 4.65 10.80
CA TYR A 334 -13.84 3.93 10.12
C TYR A 334 -14.04 3.94 8.60
N LEU A 335 -15.22 3.61 8.13
CA LEU A 335 -15.51 3.63 6.69
C LEU A 335 -15.36 5.03 6.09
N TRP A 336 -15.80 6.06 6.81
CA TRP A 336 -15.65 7.44 6.37
C TRP A 336 -14.18 7.88 6.36
N SER A 337 -13.41 7.52 7.36
CA SER A 337 -11.96 7.78 7.41
C SER A 337 -11.22 7.09 6.27
N LEU A 338 -11.48 5.80 6.04
CA LEU A 338 -10.92 5.05 4.92
C LEU A 338 -11.27 5.70 3.58
N PHE A 339 -12.53 6.08 3.39
CA PHE A 339 -13.00 6.71 2.17
C PHE A 339 -12.30 8.06 1.91
N ARG A 340 -12.30 8.94 2.90
CA ARG A 340 -11.67 10.26 2.77
C ARG A 340 -10.18 10.17 2.45
N THR A 341 -9.46 9.36 3.20
CA THR A 341 -8.02 9.21 3.09
C THR A 341 -7.58 8.34 1.90
N PHE A 342 -8.51 7.63 1.26
CA PHE A 342 -8.28 6.96 -0.02
C PHE A 342 -8.35 7.94 -1.20
N TRP A 343 -9.33 8.85 -1.20
CA TRP A 343 -9.61 9.71 -2.34
C TRP A 343 -8.87 11.04 -2.31
N GLY A 344 -8.76 11.70 -1.15
CA GLY A 344 -8.25 13.06 -1.13
C GLY A 344 -8.02 13.61 0.27
N SER A 345 -6.97 13.15 0.94
CA SER A 345 -6.49 13.75 2.18
C SER A 345 -4.96 13.69 2.15
N PHE A 346 -4.32 14.85 2.09
CA PHE A 346 -2.88 15.01 1.86
C PHE A 346 -2.17 15.54 3.11
N GLY A 347 -0.84 15.69 3.02
CA GLY A 347 -0.03 16.08 4.16
C GLY A 347 -0.17 15.05 5.29
N TRP A 348 -0.18 15.49 6.52
CA TRP A 348 -0.50 14.68 7.69
C TRP A 348 -2.02 14.49 7.87
N GLN A 349 -2.77 14.33 6.79
CA GLN A 349 -4.25 14.31 6.69
C GLN A 349 -4.91 15.68 7.01
N ASN A 350 -4.14 16.73 6.98
CA ASN A 350 -4.54 18.11 7.27
C ASN A 350 -4.92 18.92 6.01
N ILE A 351 -4.81 18.33 4.83
CA ILE A 351 -5.23 18.91 3.55
C ILE A 351 -6.34 18.04 2.95
N PRO A 352 -7.59 18.11 3.47
CA PRO A 352 -8.72 17.35 2.93
C PRO A 352 -9.30 18.02 1.68
N LEU A 353 -10.06 17.24 0.89
CA LEU A 353 -11.04 17.80 -0.04
C LEU A 353 -12.16 18.50 0.74
N ASP A 354 -12.89 19.38 0.08
CA ASP A 354 -14.13 19.93 0.63
C ASP A 354 -15.24 18.85 0.74
N GLY A 355 -16.31 19.16 1.47
CA GLY A 355 -17.40 18.22 1.68
C GLY A 355 -18.09 17.81 0.36
N TRP A 356 -18.25 18.73 -0.58
CA TRP A 356 -18.88 18.46 -1.88
C TRP A 356 -18.02 17.53 -2.75
N GLY A 357 -16.69 17.68 -2.71
CA GLY A 357 -15.76 16.79 -3.39
C GLY A 357 -15.94 15.34 -2.92
N TYR A 358 -16.05 15.11 -1.61
CA TYR A 358 -16.29 13.77 -1.08
C TYR A 358 -17.68 13.22 -1.46
N TYR A 359 -18.73 14.04 -1.50
CA TYR A 359 -20.05 13.59 -1.96
C TYR A 359 -20.02 13.21 -3.45
N ALA A 360 -19.37 13.99 -4.29
CA ALA A 360 -19.20 13.65 -5.71
C ALA A 360 -18.47 12.33 -5.88
N LEU A 361 -17.38 12.11 -5.14
CA LEU A 361 -16.62 10.87 -5.15
C LEU A 361 -17.41 9.68 -4.60
N ALA A 362 -18.28 9.90 -3.62
CA ALA A 362 -19.20 8.88 -3.12
C ALA A 362 -20.19 8.45 -4.21
N VAL A 363 -20.74 9.39 -4.96
CA VAL A 363 -21.62 9.08 -6.10
C VAL A 363 -20.85 8.29 -7.17
N VAL A 364 -19.66 8.72 -7.57
CA VAL A 364 -18.81 8.02 -8.54
C VAL A 364 -18.49 6.59 -8.06
N SER A 365 -18.16 6.44 -6.77
CA SER A 365 -17.88 5.13 -6.16
C SER A 365 -19.13 4.23 -6.13
N LEU A 366 -20.30 4.78 -5.80
CA LEU A 366 -21.56 4.04 -5.80
C LEU A 366 -21.92 3.57 -7.21
N VAL A 367 -21.76 4.43 -8.21
CA VAL A 367 -21.95 4.08 -9.64
C VAL A 367 -21.05 2.91 -10.02
N ALA A 368 -19.76 2.98 -9.68
CA ALA A 368 -18.82 1.90 -9.96
C ALA A 368 -19.19 0.59 -9.22
N LEU A 369 -19.63 0.66 -7.96
CA LEU A 369 -20.06 -0.50 -7.17
C LEU A 369 -21.31 -1.17 -7.75
N VAL A 370 -22.32 -0.38 -8.12
CA VAL A 370 -23.55 -0.89 -8.75
C VAL A 370 -23.21 -1.56 -10.08
N GLY A 371 -22.35 -0.95 -10.89
CA GLY A 371 -21.91 -1.56 -12.15
C GLY A 371 -21.08 -2.81 -11.94
N ALA A 372 -20.20 -2.86 -10.94
CA ALA A 372 -19.44 -4.05 -10.60
C ALA A 372 -20.37 -5.21 -10.17
N TRP A 373 -21.40 -4.91 -9.37
CA TRP A 373 -22.43 -5.89 -9.03
C TRP A 373 -23.18 -6.40 -10.28
N LEU A 374 -23.59 -5.50 -11.19
CA LEU A 374 -24.23 -5.88 -12.44
C LEU A 374 -23.33 -6.74 -13.32
N PHE A 375 -22.04 -6.40 -13.39
CA PHE A 375 -21.02 -7.20 -14.08
C PHE A 375 -20.99 -8.64 -13.53
N VAL A 376 -20.92 -8.79 -12.21
CA VAL A 376 -20.94 -10.09 -11.54
C VAL A 376 -22.22 -10.87 -11.86
N VAL A 377 -23.40 -10.24 -11.76
CA VAL A 377 -24.68 -10.88 -12.07
C VAL A 377 -24.73 -11.35 -13.52
N ARG A 378 -24.26 -10.52 -14.48
CA ARG A 378 -24.21 -10.88 -15.91
C ARG A 378 -23.20 -12.00 -16.20
N ALA A 379 -22.07 -11.99 -15.50
CA ALA A 379 -21.07 -13.07 -15.59
C ALA A 379 -21.65 -14.38 -15.04
N CYS A 380 -22.32 -14.37 -13.90
CA CYS A 380 -22.99 -15.55 -13.32
C CYS A 380 -24.10 -16.09 -14.25
N ARG A 381 -24.86 -15.20 -14.91
CA ARG A 381 -25.89 -15.56 -15.90
C ARG A 381 -25.31 -15.93 -17.27
N LYS A 382 -23.99 -16.00 -17.42
CA LYS A 382 -23.26 -16.29 -18.67
C LYS A 382 -23.56 -15.34 -19.83
N VAL A 383 -24.10 -14.15 -19.55
CA VAL A 383 -24.28 -13.06 -20.52
C VAL A 383 -22.92 -12.49 -20.93
N ILE A 384 -22.00 -12.37 -19.96
CA ILE A 384 -20.59 -12.06 -20.20
C ILE A 384 -19.84 -13.40 -20.15
N ARG A 385 -19.19 -13.72 -21.27
CA ARG A 385 -18.38 -14.94 -21.35
C ARG A 385 -16.98 -14.67 -20.85
N LEU A 386 -16.66 -15.22 -19.70
CA LEU A 386 -15.32 -15.19 -19.11
C LEU A 386 -14.72 -16.60 -19.17
N GLU A 387 -13.46 -16.68 -19.50
CA GLU A 387 -12.70 -17.91 -19.34
C GLU A 387 -12.69 -18.36 -17.86
N TRP A 388 -12.59 -19.67 -17.63
CA TRP A 388 -12.64 -20.24 -16.27
C TRP A 388 -11.59 -19.63 -15.33
N TRP A 389 -10.40 -19.30 -15.86
CA TRP A 389 -9.30 -18.71 -15.10
C TRP A 389 -9.57 -17.23 -14.79
N GLN A 390 -10.17 -16.47 -15.72
CA GLN A 390 -10.56 -15.08 -15.48
C GLN A 390 -11.58 -14.97 -14.34
N GLN A 391 -12.60 -15.86 -14.35
CA GLN A 391 -13.59 -15.91 -13.26
C GLN A 391 -12.92 -16.10 -11.89
N ARG A 392 -11.96 -17.01 -11.79
CA ARG A 392 -11.25 -17.30 -10.53
C ARG A 392 -10.33 -16.19 -10.10
N VAL A 393 -9.64 -15.56 -11.03
CA VAL A 393 -8.83 -14.38 -10.74
C VAL A 393 -9.71 -13.23 -10.21
N LEU A 394 -10.87 -12.98 -10.82
CA LEU A 394 -11.80 -11.97 -10.33
C LEU A 394 -12.35 -12.32 -8.94
N ILE A 395 -12.66 -13.59 -8.68
CA ILE A 395 -13.03 -14.04 -7.32
C ILE A 395 -11.87 -13.80 -6.35
N LEU A 396 -10.64 -14.14 -6.74
CA LEU A 396 -9.45 -13.88 -5.91
C LEU A 396 -9.27 -12.39 -5.63
N PHE A 397 -9.50 -11.53 -6.62
CA PHE A 397 -9.45 -10.09 -6.45
C PHE A 397 -10.53 -9.59 -5.47
N ALA A 398 -11.77 -10.08 -5.60
CA ALA A 398 -12.82 -9.76 -4.63
C ALA A 398 -12.46 -10.21 -3.21
N LEU A 399 -11.93 -11.42 -3.06
CA LEU A 399 -11.44 -11.91 -1.77
C LEU A 399 -10.29 -11.07 -1.23
N SER A 400 -9.36 -10.62 -2.09
CA SER A 400 -8.24 -9.76 -1.65
C SER A 400 -8.72 -8.42 -1.08
N LEU A 401 -9.80 -7.84 -1.63
CA LEU A 401 -10.43 -6.63 -1.08
C LEU A 401 -11.03 -6.89 0.31
N VAL A 402 -11.75 -8.00 0.46
CA VAL A 402 -12.33 -8.39 1.77
C VAL A 402 -11.22 -8.63 2.80
N MET A 403 -10.15 -9.34 2.41
CA MET A 403 -9.03 -9.64 3.29
C MET A 403 -8.27 -8.37 3.71
N ALA A 404 -8.00 -7.47 2.77
CA ALA A 404 -7.36 -6.20 3.08
C ALA A 404 -8.22 -5.34 4.02
N GLY A 405 -9.53 -5.22 3.74
CA GLY A 405 -10.46 -4.52 4.62
C GLY A 405 -10.53 -5.13 6.02
N ALA A 406 -10.58 -6.47 6.10
CA ALA A 406 -10.58 -7.19 7.38
C ALA A 406 -9.30 -6.97 8.18
N LEU A 407 -8.12 -6.92 7.52
CA LEU A 407 -6.85 -6.63 8.18
C LEU A 407 -6.80 -5.19 8.73
N VAL A 408 -7.28 -4.21 7.96
CA VAL A 408 -7.32 -2.81 8.39
C VAL A 408 -8.26 -2.64 9.59
N ILE A 409 -9.48 -3.18 9.50
CA ILE A 409 -10.46 -3.11 10.60
C ILE A 409 -9.97 -3.93 11.81
N GLY A 410 -9.41 -5.11 11.60
CA GLY A 410 -8.85 -5.95 12.65
C GLY A 410 -7.71 -5.25 13.42
N ARG A 411 -6.89 -4.45 12.72
CA ARG A 411 -5.89 -3.59 13.38
C ARG A 411 -6.53 -2.57 14.31
N GLU A 412 -7.59 -1.90 13.88
CA GLU A 412 -8.29 -0.90 14.71
C GLU A 412 -8.97 -1.55 15.91
N ILE A 413 -9.56 -2.73 15.74
CA ILE A 413 -10.14 -3.50 16.86
C ILE A 413 -9.07 -3.86 17.90
N ARG A 414 -7.88 -4.26 17.44
CA ARG A 414 -6.75 -4.57 18.35
C ARG A 414 -6.24 -3.33 19.09
N ASN A 415 -6.21 -2.19 18.42
CA ASN A 415 -5.61 -0.95 18.97
C ASN A 415 -6.60 -0.13 19.80
N LEU A 416 -7.64 -0.74 20.38
CA LEU A 416 -8.65 -0.05 21.19
C LEU A 416 -8.05 0.78 22.30
N ASP A 417 -7.02 0.29 22.98
CA ASP A 417 -6.36 1.00 24.09
C ASP A 417 -5.74 2.33 23.63
N LEU A 418 -5.11 2.32 22.47
CA LEU A 418 -4.59 3.54 21.83
C LEU A 418 -5.73 4.49 21.44
N SER A 419 -6.83 3.94 20.92
CA SER A 419 -8.01 4.73 20.54
C SER A 419 -8.65 5.39 21.76
N LEU A 420 -8.82 4.67 22.87
CA LEU A 420 -9.37 5.19 24.11
C LEU A 420 -8.44 6.22 24.76
N ALA A 421 -7.14 5.99 24.74
CA ALA A 421 -6.15 6.95 25.24
C ALA A 421 -6.12 8.25 24.43
N ARG A 422 -6.51 8.20 23.15
CA ARG A 422 -6.66 9.38 22.26
C ARG A 422 -8.04 10.04 22.34
N GLY A 423 -8.92 9.57 23.22
CA GLY A 423 -10.27 10.13 23.42
C GLY A 423 -11.29 9.72 22.34
N GLY A 424 -11.03 8.69 21.54
CA GLY A 424 -11.97 8.22 20.54
C GLY A 424 -11.49 7.04 19.69
N PRO A 425 -12.32 6.56 18.75
CA PRO A 425 -11.95 5.48 17.84
C PRO A 425 -10.77 5.88 16.94
N GLY A 426 -9.95 4.90 16.54
CA GLY A 426 -8.80 5.09 15.67
C GLY A 426 -9.18 5.69 14.30
N TRP A 427 -8.19 6.12 13.56
CA TRP A 427 -8.33 6.74 12.23
C TRP A 427 -7.67 5.86 11.16
N PRO A 428 -8.36 4.79 10.70
CA PRO A 428 -7.79 3.95 9.66
C PRO A 428 -7.57 4.76 8.38
N SER A 429 -6.35 4.62 7.82
CA SER A 429 -5.99 5.34 6.60
C SER A 429 -6.27 4.49 5.34
N GLY A 430 -6.84 5.11 4.32
CA GLY A 430 -7.11 4.50 3.01
C GLY A 430 -5.84 3.98 2.32
N ARG A 431 -4.65 4.53 2.63
CA ARG A 431 -3.37 4.04 2.11
C ARG A 431 -3.10 2.55 2.44
N TYR A 432 -3.67 2.04 3.53
CA TYR A 432 -3.53 0.63 3.90
C TYR A 432 -4.26 -0.34 2.96
N LEU A 433 -5.09 0.17 2.04
CA LEU A 433 -5.72 -0.60 0.97
C LEU A 433 -4.88 -0.63 -0.32
N PHE A 434 -3.82 0.16 -0.44
CA PHE A 434 -2.99 0.20 -1.66
C PHE A 434 -2.30 -1.12 -2.00
N PRO A 435 -1.93 -2.01 -1.07
CA PRO A 435 -1.45 -3.34 -1.47
C PRO A 435 -2.42 -4.12 -2.39
N VAL A 436 -3.71 -3.79 -2.39
CA VAL A 436 -4.73 -4.35 -3.29
C VAL A 436 -5.28 -3.32 -4.29
N ILE A 437 -4.49 -2.32 -4.65
CA ILE A 437 -4.91 -1.22 -5.53
C ILE A 437 -5.31 -1.73 -6.93
N ILE A 438 -4.64 -2.76 -7.45
CA ILE A 438 -4.98 -3.34 -8.76
C ILE A 438 -6.36 -4.01 -8.75
N PRO A 439 -6.74 -4.86 -7.80
CA PRO A 439 -8.11 -5.28 -7.59
C PRO A 439 -9.13 -4.14 -7.48
N ILE A 440 -8.83 -3.09 -6.70
CA ILE A 440 -9.70 -1.91 -6.56
C ILE A 440 -9.91 -1.25 -7.93
N ALA A 441 -8.82 -0.91 -8.63
CA ALA A 441 -8.88 -0.30 -9.95
C ALA A 441 -9.63 -1.17 -10.95
N THR A 442 -9.40 -2.51 -10.92
CA THR A 442 -10.06 -3.46 -11.81
C THR A 442 -11.58 -3.42 -11.63
N PHE A 443 -12.09 -3.58 -10.40
CA PHE A 443 -13.53 -3.56 -10.16
C PHE A 443 -14.14 -2.17 -10.38
N PHE A 444 -13.40 -1.12 -10.08
CA PHE A 444 -13.87 0.23 -10.29
C PHE A 444 -14.06 0.52 -11.80
N VAL A 445 -13.06 0.20 -12.61
CA VAL A 445 -13.11 0.40 -14.07
C VAL A 445 -14.14 -0.52 -14.72
N LEU A 446 -14.20 -1.81 -14.34
CA LEU A 446 -15.21 -2.74 -14.84
C LEU A 446 -16.62 -2.28 -14.52
N GLY A 447 -16.85 -1.91 -13.27
CA GLY A 447 -18.17 -1.44 -12.83
C GLY A 447 -18.58 -0.16 -13.53
N TRP A 448 -17.69 0.80 -13.61
CA TRP A 448 -17.94 2.04 -14.34
C TRP A 448 -18.30 1.77 -15.80
N SER A 449 -17.54 0.92 -16.50
CA SER A 449 -17.78 0.61 -17.91
C SER A 449 -19.07 -0.18 -18.15
N GLU A 450 -19.52 -0.99 -17.18
CA GLU A 450 -20.68 -1.88 -17.34
C GLU A 450 -22.00 -1.14 -17.31
N LEU A 451 -22.10 -0.01 -16.65
CA LEU A 451 -23.31 0.82 -16.62
C LEU A 451 -23.55 1.59 -17.91
N ALA A 452 -22.52 1.74 -18.73
CA ALA A 452 -22.65 2.48 -19.98
C ALA A 452 -23.49 1.71 -21.03
N PRO A 453 -24.40 2.37 -21.74
CA PRO A 453 -25.00 1.81 -22.93
C PRO A 453 -23.91 1.37 -23.92
N LYS A 454 -24.12 0.25 -24.62
CA LYS A 454 -23.12 -0.31 -25.56
C LYS A 454 -22.55 0.73 -26.53
N ARG A 455 -23.40 1.64 -27.01
CA ARG A 455 -23.06 2.72 -27.95
C ARG A 455 -22.01 3.68 -27.38
N TYR A 456 -22.04 3.97 -26.09
CA TYR A 456 -21.18 4.98 -25.44
C TYR A 456 -20.11 4.37 -24.52
N ARG A 457 -20.00 3.04 -24.46
CA ARG A 457 -19.15 2.34 -23.51
C ARG A 457 -17.67 2.78 -23.60
N ALA A 458 -17.15 2.97 -24.80
CA ALA A 458 -15.77 3.42 -24.99
C ALA A 458 -15.53 4.82 -24.40
N ALA A 459 -16.37 5.79 -24.76
CA ALA A 459 -16.27 7.16 -24.24
C ALA A 459 -16.46 7.19 -22.73
N TRP A 460 -17.42 6.42 -22.21
CA TRP A 460 -17.67 6.31 -20.78
C TRP A 460 -16.50 5.71 -20.01
N THR A 461 -15.87 4.66 -20.55
CA THR A 461 -14.69 4.05 -19.94
C THR A 461 -13.52 5.03 -19.86
N VAL A 462 -13.32 5.86 -20.90
CA VAL A 462 -12.28 6.89 -20.93
C VAL A 462 -12.63 8.07 -20.01
N ALA A 463 -13.90 8.35 -19.76
CA ALA A 463 -14.33 9.44 -18.90
C ALA A 463 -13.84 9.27 -17.45
N LEU A 464 -13.74 8.04 -16.95
CA LEU A 464 -13.25 7.81 -15.57
C LEU A 464 -11.78 8.22 -15.39
N PRO A 465 -10.81 7.79 -16.21
CA PRO A 465 -9.46 8.35 -16.18
C PRO A 465 -9.41 9.87 -16.33
N GLY A 466 -10.28 10.43 -17.18
CA GLY A 466 -10.40 11.88 -17.33
C GLY A 466 -10.85 12.58 -16.03
N LEU A 467 -11.86 12.04 -15.36
CA LEU A 467 -12.32 12.54 -14.06
C LEU A 467 -11.21 12.47 -13.00
N LEU A 468 -10.45 11.38 -12.97
CA LEU A 468 -9.34 11.23 -12.05
C LEU A 468 -8.20 12.20 -12.35
N PHE A 469 -7.89 12.44 -13.62
CA PHE A 469 -6.94 13.47 -14.03
C PHE A 469 -7.36 14.87 -13.55
N VAL A 470 -8.65 15.20 -13.68
CA VAL A 470 -9.20 16.48 -13.18
C VAL A 470 -9.11 16.54 -11.66
N LEU A 471 -9.52 15.48 -10.95
CA LEU A 471 -9.43 15.40 -9.48
C LEU A 471 -7.99 15.59 -9.01
N ASP A 472 -7.06 14.96 -9.65
CA ASP A 472 -5.66 15.01 -9.32
C ASP A 472 -5.05 16.38 -9.59
N SER A 473 -5.34 16.95 -10.76
CA SER A 473 -4.91 18.33 -11.10
C SER A 473 -5.53 19.35 -10.13
N PHE A 474 -6.80 19.16 -9.77
CA PHE A 474 -7.47 19.99 -8.77
C PHE A 474 -6.79 19.88 -7.40
N SER A 475 -6.51 18.66 -6.96
CA SER A 475 -5.84 18.41 -5.68
C SER A 475 -4.46 19.09 -5.61
N LEU A 476 -3.70 18.98 -6.68
CA LEU A 476 -2.36 19.58 -6.75
C LEU A 476 -2.44 21.12 -6.79
N LEU A 477 -3.22 21.67 -7.73
CA LEU A 477 -3.19 23.12 -8.04
C LEU A 477 -4.01 23.95 -7.04
N PHE A 478 -5.08 23.42 -6.48
CA PHE A 478 -6.01 24.19 -5.66
C PHE A 478 -6.01 23.80 -4.18
N LEU A 479 -5.41 22.66 -3.82
CA LEU A 479 -5.30 22.26 -2.42
C LEU A 479 -3.85 22.25 -1.95
N ILE A 480 -2.99 21.43 -2.56
CA ILE A 480 -1.61 21.19 -2.08
C ILE A 480 -0.73 22.43 -2.28
N ILE A 481 -0.66 22.97 -3.50
CA ILE A 481 0.17 24.16 -3.76
C ILE A 481 -0.28 25.37 -2.92
N PRO A 482 -1.58 25.74 -2.87
CA PRO A 482 -1.98 26.87 -2.04
C PRO A 482 -1.76 26.66 -0.55
N TYR A 483 -1.85 25.43 -0.06
CA TYR A 483 -1.62 25.13 1.35
C TYR A 483 -0.17 25.38 1.77
N PHE A 484 0.80 25.01 0.92
CA PHE A 484 2.22 25.12 1.26
C PHE A 484 2.86 26.46 0.82
N TYR A 485 2.28 27.16 -0.16
CA TYR A 485 2.94 28.31 -0.80
C TYR A 485 2.13 29.62 -0.77
N ARG A 486 1.07 29.67 0.03
CA ARG A 486 0.29 30.90 0.30
C ARG A 486 0.46 31.40 1.76
#